data_42b7a5908899f3e4224835788312ab0b
#
_entry.id   42b7a5908899f3e4224835788312ab0b
#
_cell.length_a   1.000
_cell.length_b   1.000
_cell.length_c   1.000
_cell.angle_alpha   90.00
_cell.angle_beta   90.00
_cell.angle_gamma   90.00
#
_symmetry.space_group_name_H-M   'P 1'
#
loop_
_entity.id
_entity.type
_entity.pdbx_description
1 polymer ?
#
loop_
_entity_poly.entity_id
_entity_poly.type
_entity_poly.pdbx_seq_one_letter_code
_entity_poly.pdbx_strand_id
1 'polypeptide(L)'
;ICEGLVGSEMCIRDSFQGEVNVSDDGIKINGKLIPCVSVKNPAELPWKEKGADYVVESTGLFTTFDGASNHVAAGAKRVIISAPTKDPDKIKTLLMGVNHNLFDPAQDIIVSNASCTTNCLAPIAKIIDDNFGFAEGLMTTVHAMTATQPTVDGPSKKDLRAGRSAAQNIIPAATGAAKAVTPVSYTHLRAHE
;
A
#
# COMPACT_ATOMS: atom_id res chain seq x y z
N ILE A 1 2.63 -13.19 0.78
CA ILE A 1 1.37 -13.97 0.88
C ILE A 1 0.97 -14.13 2.34
N CYS A 2 1.91 -14.49 3.24
CA CYS A 2 1.62 -14.55 4.68
C CYS A 2 1.21 -13.19 5.26
N GLU A 3 1.82 -12.10 4.79
CA GLU A 3 1.47 -10.74 5.21
C GLU A 3 0.04 -10.33 4.81
N GLY A 4 -0.46 -10.82 3.69
CA GLY A 4 -1.83 -10.57 3.26
C GLY A 4 -2.88 -11.21 4.16
N LEU A 5 -2.63 -12.41 4.66
CA LEU A 5 -3.51 -13.09 5.61
C LEU A 5 -3.48 -12.41 6.98
N VAL A 6 -2.30 -12.07 7.49
CA VAL A 6 -2.14 -11.33 8.74
C VAL A 6 -2.77 -9.94 8.63
N GLY A 7 -2.61 -9.26 7.50
CA GLY A 7 -3.22 -7.96 7.24
C GLY A 7 -4.75 -8.02 7.24
N SER A 8 -5.36 -9.06 6.65
CA SER A 8 -6.80 -9.23 6.66
C SER A 8 -7.35 -9.55 8.05
N GLU A 9 -6.67 -10.35 8.84
CA GLU A 9 -7.04 -10.62 10.23
C GLU A 9 -6.96 -9.36 11.10
N MET A 10 -5.92 -8.55 10.95
CA MET A 10 -5.77 -7.30 11.68
C MET A 10 -6.85 -6.27 11.31
N CYS A 11 -7.20 -6.16 10.05
CA CYS A 11 -8.15 -5.16 9.55
C CYS A 11 -9.61 -5.54 9.84
N ILE A 12 -9.96 -6.83 9.79
CA ILE A 12 -11.33 -7.31 9.88
C ILE A 12 -11.64 -7.88 11.26
N ARG A 13 -10.63 -8.20 12.08
CA ARG A 13 -10.70 -8.88 13.39
C ARG A 13 -11.34 -10.27 13.33
N ASP A 14 -11.50 -10.82 12.16
CA ASP A 14 -12.03 -12.15 11.95
C ASP A 14 -10.93 -13.09 11.48
N SER A 15 -10.95 -14.31 11.98
CA SER A 15 -10.12 -15.37 11.45
C SER A 15 -10.61 -15.77 10.07
N PHE A 16 -9.69 -16.10 9.18
CA PHE A 16 -10.03 -16.62 7.87
C PHE A 16 -10.94 -17.85 8.00
N GLN A 17 -12.10 -17.81 7.35
CA GLN A 17 -13.09 -18.90 7.37
C GLN A 17 -12.70 -19.97 6.36
N GLY A 18 -11.67 -20.74 6.66
CA GLY A 18 -11.15 -21.78 5.79
C GLY A 18 -9.98 -22.52 6.40
N GLU A 19 -9.52 -23.55 5.70
CA GLU A 19 -8.39 -24.36 6.12
C GLU A 19 -7.10 -23.75 5.59
N VAL A 20 -6.10 -23.53 6.47
CA VAL A 20 -4.76 -23.06 6.12
C VAL A 20 -3.73 -24.03 6.68
N ASN A 21 -2.93 -24.62 5.81
CA ASN A 21 -1.87 -25.55 6.17
C ASN A 21 -0.53 -25.11 5.60
N VAL A 22 0.54 -25.29 6.36
CA VAL A 22 1.91 -25.10 5.91
C VAL A 22 2.35 -26.33 5.08
N SER A 23 3.11 -26.09 4.03
CA SER A 23 3.73 -27.11 3.17
C SER A 23 5.16 -26.69 2.86
N ASP A 24 6.06 -27.64 2.56
CA ASP A 24 7.46 -27.36 2.22
C ASP A 24 7.58 -26.41 1.00
N ASP A 25 6.65 -26.50 0.07
CA ASP A 25 6.63 -25.67 -1.16
C ASP A 25 5.80 -24.38 -1.02
N GLY A 26 5.17 -24.13 0.13
CA GLY A 26 4.32 -22.95 0.30
C GLY A 26 3.19 -23.14 1.31
N ILE A 27 2.06 -22.49 1.05
CA ILE A 27 0.87 -22.51 1.91
C ILE A 27 -0.28 -23.16 1.14
N LYS A 28 -0.99 -24.10 1.79
CA LYS A 28 -2.24 -24.65 1.26
C LYS A 28 -3.43 -23.93 1.86
N ILE A 29 -4.27 -23.37 1.02
CA ILE A 29 -5.51 -22.70 1.42
C ILE A 29 -6.68 -23.50 0.81
N ASN A 30 -7.53 -24.06 1.65
CA ASN A 30 -8.65 -24.93 1.22
C ASN A 30 -8.18 -26.03 0.23
N GLY A 31 -7.04 -26.67 0.53
CA GLY A 31 -6.43 -27.72 -0.30
C GLY A 31 -5.62 -27.21 -1.52
N LYS A 32 -5.73 -25.93 -1.90
CA LYS A 32 -4.99 -25.35 -3.03
C LYS A 32 -3.61 -24.86 -2.57
N LEU A 33 -2.55 -25.39 -3.18
CA LEU A 33 -1.19 -24.94 -2.93
C LEU A 33 -0.94 -23.54 -3.53
N ILE A 34 -0.45 -22.64 -2.70
CA ILE A 34 0.09 -21.34 -3.08
C ILE A 34 1.61 -21.41 -2.85
N PRO A 35 2.43 -21.46 -3.92
CA PRO A 35 3.87 -21.57 -3.78
C PRO A 35 4.46 -20.31 -3.16
N CYS A 36 5.39 -20.47 -2.23
CA CYS A 36 6.15 -19.40 -1.62
C CYS A 36 7.58 -19.44 -2.17
N VAL A 37 8.10 -18.26 -2.52
CA VAL A 37 9.49 -18.10 -2.98
C VAL A 37 10.18 -17.01 -2.15
N SER A 38 11.50 -17.14 -1.96
CA SER A 38 12.30 -16.18 -1.22
C SER A 38 13.47 -15.71 -2.09
N VAL A 39 13.19 -14.71 -2.93
CA VAL A 39 14.16 -14.11 -3.85
C VAL A 39 14.20 -12.59 -3.61
N LYS A 40 15.39 -12.06 -3.36
CA LYS A 40 15.57 -10.63 -3.03
C LYS A 40 15.46 -9.71 -4.23
N ASN A 41 15.93 -10.18 -5.40
CA ASN A 41 15.92 -9.38 -6.63
C ASN A 41 14.61 -9.64 -7.39
N PRO A 42 13.74 -8.63 -7.57
CA PRO A 42 12.47 -8.82 -8.27
C PRO A 42 12.59 -9.33 -9.70
N ALA A 43 13.71 -9.02 -10.38
CA ALA A 43 13.95 -9.47 -11.76
C ALA A 43 14.19 -11.00 -11.87
N GLU A 44 14.51 -11.66 -10.76
CA GLU A 44 14.79 -13.11 -10.71
C GLU A 44 13.57 -13.90 -10.19
N LEU A 45 12.46 -13.23 -9.88
CA LEU A 45 11.25 -13.90 -9.43
C LEU A 45 10.59 -14.69 -10.57
N PRO A 46 10.08 -15.89 -10.31
CA PRO A 46 9.58 -16.80 -11.36
C PRO A 46 8.15 -16.45 -11.82
N TRP A 47 7.83 -15.17 -12.05
CA TRP A 47 6.47 -14.75 -12.39
C TRP A 47 5.95 -15.40 -13.67
N LYS A 48 6.80 -15.43 -14.71
CA LYS A 48 6.44 -16.06 -15.98
C LYS A 48 6.18 -17.56 -15.82
N GLU A 49 7.08 -18.25 -15.10
CA GLU A 49 6.98 -19.69 -14.85
C GLU A 49 5.73 -20.06 -14.05
N LYS A 50 5.41 -19.24 -13.04
CA LYS A 50 4.25 -19.44 -12.16
C LYS A 50 2.94 -18.90 -12.74
N GLY A 51 2.96 -18.29 -13.92
CA GLY A 51 1.79 -17.70 -14.56
C GLY A 51 1.18 -16.52 -13.79
N ALA A 52 2.02 -15.77 -13.09
CA ALA A 52 1.59 -14.60 -12.32
C ALA A 52 1.46 -13.37 -13.22
N ASP A 53 0.27 -13.09 -13.69
CA ASP A 53 -0.02 -11.95 -14.57
C ASP A 53 0.00 -10.61 -13.81
N TYR A 54 -0.48 -10.60 -12.57
CA TYR A 54 -0.57 -9.41 -11.71
C TYR A 54 0.30 -9.60 -10.47
N VAL A 55 1.15 -8.61 -10.19
CA VAL A 55 2.02 -8.59 -9.01
C VAL A 55 1.64 -7.42 -8.14
N VAL A 56 1.41 -7.68 -6.86
CA VAL A 56 1.27 -6.63 -5.84
C VAL A 56 2.61 -6.44 -5.15
N GLU A 57 3.27 -5.32 -5.44
CA GLU A 57 4.52 -4.91 -4.79
C GLU A 57 4.20 -4.32 -3.42
N SER A 58 4.41 -5.10 -2.36
CA SER A 58 4.05 -4.74 -0.98
C SER A 58 5.26 -4.62 -0.05
N THR A 59 6.49 -4.70 -0.58
CA THR A 59 7.70 -4.64 0.24
C THR A 59 8.02 -3.22 0.73
N GLY A 60 7.50 -2.19 0.04
CA GLY A 60 7.83 -0.80 0.26
C GLY A 60 9.23 -0.39 -0.25
N LEU A 61 9.96 -1.30 -0.89
CA LEU A 61 11.31 -1.07 -1.39
C LEU A 61 11.32 -0.59 -2.86
N PHE A 62 10.50 -1.21 -3.71
CA PHE A 62 10.48 -0.99 -5.16
C PHE A 62 9.34 -0.03 -5.56
N THR A 63 9.35 1.17 -5.00
CA THR A 63 8.30 2.19 -5.19
C THR A 63 8.61 3.19 -6.33
N THR A 64 9.74 3.02 -7.01
CA THR A 64 10.11 3.75 -8.21
C THR A 64 9.67 2.99 -9.47
N PHE A 65 9.58 3.69 -10.60
CA PHE A 65 9.26 3.06 -11.90
C PHE A 65 10.27 1.97 -12.25
N ASP A 66 11.56 2.29 -12.15
CA ASP A 66 12.65 1.35 -12.49
C ASP A 66 12.64 0.15 -11.53
N GLY A 67 12.41 0.38 -10.24
CA GLY A 67 12.32 -0.68 -9.24
C GLY A 67 11.17 -1.65 -9.52
N ALA A 68 9.98 -1.13 -9.77
CA ALA A 68 8.79 -1.93 -10.06
C ALA A 68 8.86 -2.62 -11.43
N SER A 69 9.55 -2.02 -12.41
CA SER A 69 9.76 -2.61 -13.73
C SER A 69 10.50 -3.94 -13.71
N ASN A 70 11.26 -4.23 -12.66
CA ASN A 70 11.91 -5.53 -12.48
C ASN A 70 10.90 -6.68 -12.39
N HIS A 71 9.73 -6.46 -11.84
CA HIS A 71 8.67 -7.47 -11.83
C HIS A 71 8.11 -7.72 -13.23
N VAL A 72 8.02 -6.66 -14.07
CA VAL A 72 7.62 -6.79 -15.48
C VAL A 72 8.67 -7.57 -16.26
N ALA A 73 9.96 -7.27 -16.04
CA ALA A 73 11.07 -8.01 -16.64
C ALA A 73 11.07 -9.49 -16.25
N ALA A 74 10.63 -9.82 -15.03
CA ALA A 74 10.45 -11.20 -14.55
C ALA A 74 9.20 -11.90 -15.13
N GLY A 75 8.37 -11.19 -15.90
CA GLY A 75 7.24 -11.75 -16.63
C GLY A 75 5.86 -11.39 -16.14
N ALA A 76 5.73 -10.51 -15.15
CA ALA A 76 4.44 -9.95 -14.77
C ALA A 76 3.87 -9.06 -15.88
N LYS A 77 2.57 -9.13 -16.12
CA LYS A 77 1.89 -8.25 -17.08
C LYS A 77 1.61 -6.88 -16.49
N ARG A 78 1.36 -6.83 -15.16
CA ARG A 78 1.06 -5.59 -14.43
C ARG A 78 1.60 -5.64 -13.02
N VAL A 79 1.95 -4.46 -12.50
CA VAL A 79 2.42 -4.28 -11.13
C VAL A 79 1.57 -3.23 -10.43
N ILE A 80 1.10 -3.56 -9.25
CA ILE A 80 0.36 -2.66 -8.36
C ILE A 80 1.24 -2.41 -7.13
N ILE A 81 1.70 -1.18 -6.96
CA ILE A 81 2.49 -0.79 -5.79
C ILE A 81 1.52 -0.44 -4.65
N SER A 82 1.60 -1.16 -3.52
CA SER A 82 0.76 -0.92 -2.34
C SER A 82 1.29 0.20 -1.43
N ALA A 83 1.97 1.17 -2.01
CA ALA A 83 2.58 2.32 -1.33
C ALA A 83 2.56 3.54 -2.27
N PRO A 84 2.74 4.77 -1.73
CA PRO A 84 2.95 5.94 -2.58
C PRO A 84 4.17 5.77 -3.47
N THR A 85 4.02 6.07 -4.75
CA THR A 85 5.15 6.06 -5.68
C THR A 85 6.11 7.21 -5.42
N LYS A 86 7.39 7.01 -5.71
CA LYS A 86 8.41 8.06 -5.74
C LYS A 86 8.49 8.76 -7.11
N ASP A 87 7.86 8.19 -8.14
CA ASP A 87 7.87 8.69 -9.51
C ASP A 87 6.43 9.00 -9.99
N PRO A 88 5.76 10.02 -9.40
CA PRO A 88 4.35 10.31 -9.71
C PRO A 88 4.12 10.72 -11.17
N ASP A 89 5.16 11.21 -11.86
CA ASP A 89 5.08 11.57 -13.28
C ASP A 89 5.07 10.34 -14.21
N LYS A 90 5.57 9.19 -13.73
CA LYS A 90 5.65 7.94 -14.50
C LYS A 90 4.65 6.88 -14.04
N ILE A 91 4.22 6.94 -12.79
CA ILE A 91 3.33 5.95 -12.17
C ILE A 91 2.08 6.64 -11.69
N LYS A 92 0.98 6.32 -12.35
CA LYS A 92 -0.34 6.84 -11.98
C LYS A 92 -0.78 6.29 -10.62
N THR A 93 -1.24 7.20 -9.75
CA THR A 93 -1.85 6.81 -8.47
C THR A 93 -3.35 6.71 -8.63
N LEU A 94 -3.89 5.54 -8.34
CA LEU A 94 -5.31 5.22 -8.53
C LEU A 94 -5.96 4.77 -7.23
N LEU A 95 -7.12 5.34 -6.93
CA LEU A 95 -7.94 5.00 -5.77
C LEU A 95 -9.36 4.63 -6.22
N MET A 96 -9.84 3.50 -5.72
CA MET A 96 -11.19 3.04 -6.01
C MET A 96 -12.24 4.04 -5.49
N GLY A 97 -13.24 4.30 -6.31
CA GLY A 97 -14.29 5.28 -6.00
C GLY A 97 -13.90 6.75 -6.18
N VAL A 98 -12.61 7.04 -6.40
CA VAL A 98 -12.11 8.43 -6.55
C VAL A 98 -11.71 8.71 -7.99
N ASN A 99 -10.68 8.05 -8.50
CA ASN A 99 -10.15 8.28 -9.84
C ASN A 99 -9.79 6.98 -10.59
N HIS A 100 -10.30 5.84 -10.17
CA HIS A 100 -10.03 4.54 -10.80
C HIS A 100 -10.46 4.46 -12.28
N ASN A 101 -11.40 5.31 -12.68
CA ASN A 101 -11.84 5.47 -14.07
C ASN A 101 -10.76 6.07 -14.99
N LEU A 102 -9.69 6.63 -14.43
CA LEU A 102 -8.53 7.12 -15.18
C LEU A 102 -7.54 6.00 -15.56
N PHE A 103 -7.80 4.77 -15.14
CA PHE A 103 -6.97 3.62 -15.50
C PHE A 103 -7.08 3.31 -17.00
N ASP A 104 -5.94 3.33 -17.67
CA ASP A 104 -5.81 2.92 -19.07
C ASP A 104 -5.09 1.56 -19.15
N PRO A 105 -5.81 0.48 -19.48
CA PRO A 105 -5.20 -0.85 -19.55
C PRO A 105 -4.14 -0.99 -20.64
N ALA A 106 -4.05 -0.09 -21.63
CA ALA A 106 -3.04 -0.14 -22.66
C ALA A 106 -1.71 0.51 -22.23
N GLN A 107 -1.77 1.50 -21.31
CA GLN A 107 -0.61 2.29 -20.91
C GLN A 107 -0.18 2.05 -19.45
N ASP A 108 -1.12 1.83 -18.56
CA ASP A 108 -0.88 1.73 -17.11
C ASP A 108 -0.41 0.32 -16.73
N ILE A 109 0.83 -0.02 -17.04
CA ILE A 109 1.44 -1.30 -16.70
C ILE A 109 1.82 -1.34 -15.22
N ILE A 110 2.28 -0.22 -14.66
CA ILE A 110 2.65 -0.05 -13.26
C ILE A 110 1.79 1.07 -12.68
N VAL A 111 1.06 0.77 -11.61
CA VAL A 111 0.21 1.74 -10.91
C VAL A 111 0.49 1.72 -9.41
N SER A 112 0.19 2.82 -8.73
CA SER A 112 0.25 2.92 -7.28
C SER A 112 -1.16 2.99 -6.70
N ASN A 113 -1.41 2.26 -5.62
CA ASN A 113 -2.64 2.38 -4.84
C ASN A 113 -2.49 3.33 -3.62
N ALA A 114 -1.50 4.21 -3.64
CA ALA A 114 -1.22 5.18 -2.59
C ALA A 114 -0.97 4.55 -1.20
N SER A 115 -1.24 5.29 -0.12
CA SER A 115 -1.14 4.84 1.26
C SER A 115 -2.50 4.52 1.88
N CYS A 116 -2.50 3.82 3.01
CA CYS A 116 -3.69 3.57 3.82
C CYS A 116 -4.41 4.88 4.19
N THR A 117 -3.66 5.88 4.65
CA THR A 117 -4.22 7.20 5.00
C THR A 117 -4.80 7.91 3.78
N THR A 118 -4.17 7.83 2.61
CA THR A 118 -4.70 8.41 1.37
C THR A 118 -5.98 7.71 0.93
N ASN A 119 -6.06 6.38 1.05
CA ASN A 119 -7.27 5.62 0.75
C ASN A 119 -8.44 5.92 1.70
N CYS A 120 -8.15 6.34 2.93
CA CYS A 120 -9.16 6.85 3.86
C CYS A 120 -9.61 8.27 3.49
N LEU A 121 -8.63 9.17 3.30
CA LEU A 121 -8.90 10.61 3.14
C LEU A 121 -9.54 10.95 1.78
N ALA A 122 -9.05 10.37 0.69
CA ALA A 122 -9.47 10.79 -0.66
C ALA A 122 -10.96 10.54 -0.94
N PRO A 123 -11.58 9.41 -0.59
CA PRO A 123 -13.02 9.23 -0.75
C PRO A 123 -13.84 10.21 0.06
N ILE A 124 -13.42 10.53 1.30
CA ILE A 124 -14.11 11.49 2.17
C ILE A 124 -14.02 12.89 1.56
N ALA A 125 -12.81 13.30 1.16
CA ALA A 125 -12.61 14.60 0.52
C ALA A 125 -13.44 14.72 -0.76
N LYS A 126 -13.49 13.67 -1.58
CA LYS A 126 -14.32 13.64 -2.79
C LYS A 126 -15.80 13.80 -2.49
N ILE A 127 -16.34 13.11 -1.49
CA ILE A 127 -17.75 13.23 -1.12
C ILE A 127 -18.06 14.67 -0.67
N ILE A 128 -17.18 15.28 0.11
CA ILE A 128 -17.35 16.67 0.55
C ILE A 128 -17.31 17.62 -0.64
N ASP A 129 -16.33 17.44 -1.53
CA ASP A 129 -16.16 18.29 -2.71
C ASP A 129 -17.35 18.18 -3.66
N ASP A 130 -17.78 16.97 -3.99
CA ASP A 130 -18.89 16.71 -4.92
C ASP A 130 -20.23 17.28 -4.42
N ASN A 131 -20.44 17.39 -3.10
CA ASN A 131 -21.74 17.80 -2.54
C ASN A 131 -21.77 19.23 -2.01
N PHE A 132 -20.65 19.76 -1.54
CA PHE A 132 -20.58 21.04 -0.84
C PHE A 132 -19.54 21.99 -1.41
N GLY A 133 -18.65 21.50 -2.25
CA GLY A 133 -17.42 22.20 -2.65
C GLY A 133 -16.38 22.19 -1.52
N PHE A 134 -15.11 22.17 -1.89
CA PHE A 134 -14.00 22.09 -0.95
C PHE A 134 -13.03 23.26 -1.18
N ALA A 135 -13.12 24.31 -0.37
CA ALA A 135 -12.25 25.47 -0.49
C ALA A 135 -10.87 25.22 0.13
N GLU A 136 -10.85 24.79 1.38
CA GLU A 136 -9.63 24.44 2.13
C GLU A 136 -9.96 23.50 3.29
N GLY A 137 -8.96 22.80 3.80
CA GLY A 137 -9.14 21.91 4.95
C GLY A 137 -7.84 21.52 5.64
N LEU A 138 -7.98 21.18 6.90
CA LEU A 138 -6.93 20.60 7.73
C LEU A 138 -7.30 19.17 8.06
N MET A 139 -6.32 18.27 7.98
CA MET A 139 -6.51 16.86 8.29
C MET A 139 -5.69 16.47 9.53
N THR A 140 -6.39 15.85 10.48
CA THR A 140 -5.75 15.11 11.57
C THR A 140 -6.17 13.65 11.45
N THR A 141 -5.20 12.75 11.47
CA THR A 141 -5.46 11.31 11.47
C THR A 141 -5.12 10.68 12.82
N VAL A 142 -6.04 9.87 13.34
CA VAL A 142 -5.79 8.98 14.46
C VAL A 142 -5.64 7.58 13.88
N HIS A 143 -4.40 7.12 13.79
CA HIS A 143 -4.04 5.92 13.03
C HIS A 143 -3.65 4.78 13.96
N ALA A 144 -4.07 3.56 13.63
CA ALA A 144 -3.56 2.37 14.31
C ALA A 144 -2.05 2.25 14.15
N MET A 145 -1.37 1.62 15.12
CA MET A 145 0.05 1.35 15.01
C MET A 145 0.37 0.47 13.79
N THR A 146 1.56 0.67 13.23
CA THR A 146 2.05 -0.07 12.08
C THR A 146 3.41 -0.71 12.37
N ALA A 147 3.86 -1.62 11.52
CA ALA A 147 5.11 -2.35 11.70
C ALA A 147 6.38 -1.47 11.76
N THR A 148 6.28 -0.21 11.35
CA THR A 148 7.40 0.75 11.45
C THR A 148 7.57 1.33 12.85
N GLN A 149 6.59 1.16 13.72
CA GLN A 149 6.59 1.66 15.09
C GLN A 149 6.99 0.52 16.04
N PRO A 150 7.96 0.72 16.95
CA PRO A 150 8.38 -0.32 17.87
C PRO A 150 7.30 -0.62 18.91
N THR A 151 7.21 -1.89 19.30
CA THR A 151 6.29 -2.35 20.34
C THR A 151 6.76 -1.98 21.74
N VAL A 152 8.07 -1.83 21.93
CA VAL A 152 8.72 -1.39 23.16
C VAL A 152 9.56 -0.15 22.91
N ASP A 153 9.87 0.62 23.95
CA ASP A 153 10.74 1.78 23.85
C ASP A 153 12.11 1.39 23.28
N GLY A 154 12.58 2.16 22.31
CA GLY A 154 13.85 1.90 21.66
C GLY A 154 14.26 3.02 20.70
N PRO A 155 15.52 3.03 20.21
CA PRO A 155 15.98 4.07 19.30
C PRO A 155 15.27 4.00 17.96
N SER A 156 14.81 5.14 17.45
CA SER A 156 14.28 5.29 16.10
C SER A 156 15.29 6.04 15.22
N LYS A 157 15.50 5.54 13.99
CA LYS A 157 16.46 6.12 13.04
C LYS A 157 15.94 7.35 12.31
N LYS A 158 14.63 7.46 12.13
CA LYS A 158 14.01 8.51 11.30
C LYS A 158 13.41 9.64 12.13
N ASP A 159 12.68 9.32 13.17
CA ASP A 159 12.04 10.28 14.07
C ASP A 159 12.18 9.75 15.49
N LEU A 160 12.86 10.52 16.34
CA LEU A 160 13.11 10.13 17.75
C LEU A 160 11.81 9.89 18.52
N ARG A 161 10.74 10.61 18.20
CA ARG A 161 9.41 10.43 18.83
C ARG A 161 8.84 9.04 18.55
N ALA A 162 9.13 8.47 17.38
CA ALA A 162 8.67 7.13 17.00
C ALA A 162 9.34 6.01 17.81
N GLY A 163 10.36 6.29 18.61
CA GLY A 163 11.03 5.31 19.46
C GLY A 163 10.26 4.90 20.73
N ARG A 164 9.03 5.37 20.92
CA ARG A 164 8.20 5.05 22.07
C ARG A 164 7.29 3.86 21.77
N SER A 165 7.02 3.07 22.80
CA SER A 165 6.10 1.91 22.70
C SER A 165 4.77 2.26 22.09
N ALA A 166 4.52 1.80 20.87
CA ALA A 166 3.33 2.15 20.10
C ALA A 166 2.03 1.56 20.66
N ALA A 167 2.12 0.47 21.43
CA ALA A 167 0.96 -0.15 22.07
C ALA A 167 0.45 0.63 23.29
N GLN A 168 1.26 1.55 23.86
CA GLN A 168 0.94 2.26 25.09
C GLN A 168 0.93 3.78 24.95
N ASN A 169 1.34 4.31 23.80
CA ASN A 169 1.49 5.74 23.59
C ASN A 169 0.79 6.22 22.32
N ILE A 170 0.29 7.45 22.36
CA ILE A 170 -0.11 8.19 21.16
C ILE A 170 1.13 8.94 20.67
N ILE A 171 1.64 8.54 19.51
CA ILE A 171 2.90 9.01 18.96
C ILE A 171 2.62 10.00 17.83
N PRO A 172 3.03 11.27 17.95
CA PRO A 172 2.94 12.22 16.84
C PRO A 172 3.79 11.76 15.66
N ALA A 173 3.23 11.78 14.46
CA ALA A 173 3.89 11.37 13.24
C ALA A 173 3.46 12.26 12.06
N ALA A 174 4.34 12.44 11.08
CA ALA A 174 4.03 13.13 9.85
C ALA A 174 3.37 12.18 8.83
N THR A 175 2.48 12.70 7.99
CA THR A 175 1.88 11.97 6.88
C THR A 175 1.90 12.78 5.59
N GLY A 176 2.22 12.13 4.48
CA GLY A 176 2.13 12.71 3.15
C GLY A 176 0.74 12.62 2.51
N ALA A 177 -0.27 12.15 3.23
CA ALA A 177 -1.59 11.86 2.65
C ALA A 177 -2.28 13.08 2.05
N ALA A 178 -2.20 14.26 2.68
CA ALA A 178 -2.80 15.48 2.12
C ALA A 178 -2.14 15.90 0.80
N LYS A 179 -0.81 15.78 0.70
CA LYS A 179 -0.09 16.02 -0.57
C LYS A 179 -0.45 14.98 -1.65
N ALA A 180 -0.69 13.73 -1.24
CA ALA A 180 -1.07 12.66 -2.16
C ALA A 180 -2.51 12.76 -2.66
N VAL A 181 -3.41 13.41 -1.93
CA VAL A 181 -4.80 13.63 -2.35
C VAL A 181 -4.92 14.76 -3.38
N THR A 182 -4.04 15.76 -3.34
CA THR A 182 -4.08 16.90 -4.27
C THR A 182 -4.03 16.48 -5.76
N PRO A 183 -3.16 15.57 -6.21
CA PRO A 183 -3.17 15.10 -7.60
C PRO A 183 -4.35 14.17 -7.94
N VAL A 184 -5.01 13.62 -6.94
CA VAL A 184 -6.06 12.60 -7.08
C VAL A 184 -7.45 13.23 -7.12
N SER A 185 -7.62 14.33 -6.39
CA SER A 185 -8.88 15.08 -6.37
C SER A 185 -8.53 16.58 -6.37
N TYR A 186 -8.75 17.32 -7.36
CA TYR A 186 -8.46 18.74 -7.61
C TYR A 186 -8.63 19.72 -6.42
N THR A 187 -8.49 19.26 -5.19
CA THR A 187 -8.72 20.01 -3.95
C THR A 187 -7.41 20.56 -3.39
N HIS A 188 -7.43 21.81 -2.93
CA HIS A 188 -6.31 22.48 -2.26
C HIS A 188 -6.21 22.06 -0.78
N LEU A 189 -6.01 20.76 -0.53
CA LEU A 189 -5.75 20.25 0.82
C LEU A 189 -4.33 20.62 1.27
N ARG A 190 -4.21 21.30 2.39
CA ARG A 190 -2.94 21.52 3.08
C ARG A 190 -2.84 20.59 4.30
N ALA A 191 -1.73 19.87 4.43
CA ALA A 191 -1.37 19.21 5.68
C ALA A 191 -0.60 20.20 6.54
N HIS A 192 -0.96 20.36 7.81
CA HIS A 192 -0.06 20.89 8.81
C HIS A 192 0.83 19.72 9.29
N GLU A 193 2.13 19.91 9.17
CA GLU A 193 3.17 19.07 9.77
C GLU A 193 3.32 19.40 11.24
#